data_0ee170e5215dd2350ec0b99b42066359
#
_entry.id   0ee170e5215dd2350ec0b99b42066359
#
_cell.length_a   1.000
_cell.length_b   1.000
_cell.length_c   1.000
_cell.angle_alpha   90.00
_cell.angle_beta   90.00
_cell.angle_gamma   90.00
#
_symmetry.space_group_name_H-M   'P 1'
#
loop_
_entity.id
_entity.type
_entity.pdbx_description
1 polymer ?
#
loop_
_entity_poly.entity_id
_entity_poly.type
_entity_poly.pdbx_seq_one_letter_code
_entity_poly.pdbx_strand_id
1 'polypeptide(L)'
;MKRVFIVSLMLVVCLAAAAQKKKELTTLVNVNYTLPKVAYEVEVILECERFVPGPYQNYAEKELGIRPEATQVSEKWAIKKINVLPQYIPDEKAVYSVSANGDYWPVTLSLSAEGFLAGIAAGKGEVFNEKKEMKYIAEALGDEERIDIMKLNTYNQLKEVLDTNYTYQEVDGEMKRIWDPIVHYAVKTDADNVKEAVSEIFRIRSERVKLLGAENNVPDGKSLEIILKEFDRMEKNYLSLFLGKRETVKVKRVFQCIPEKVNEPVLPFRFSEQNGVTDTKNVAAQAYFLKIEEAVVPASSPVSGGGEAAAVYYRVPATATLKLLKGKEEIMSYPAIVPQLGEIKKFPVDVISSEGLMLEFYPQFGSLKSIRKK
;
A
#
# COMPACT_ATOMS: atom_id res chain seq x y z
N MET A 1 -35.22 -7.97 -85.92
CA MET A 1 -34.81 -9.06 -85.06
C MET A 1 -33.66 -8.70 -84.06
N LYS A 2 -32.63 -7.94 -84.52
CA LYS A 2 -31.51 -7.62 -83.60
C LYS A 2 -31.85 -6.73 -82.35
N ARG A 3 -32.87 -5.83 -82.50
CA ARG A 3 -33.25 -4.92 -81.33
C ARG A 3 -34.04 -5.62 -80.27
N VAL A 4 -34.77 -6.64 -80.56
CA VAL A 4 -35.60 -7.43 -79.56
C VAL A 4 -34.68 -8.30 -78.73
N PHE A 5 -33.58 -8.82 -79.31
CA PHE A 5 -32.59 -9.65 -78.60
C PHE A 5 -31.80 -8.86 -77.54
N ILE A 6 -31.47 -7.56 -77.87
CA ILE A 6 -30.73 -6.68 -76.95
C ILE A 6 -31.59 -6.31 -75.71
N VAL A 7 -32.88 -6.04 -75.91
CA VAL A 7 -33.79 -5.72 -74.79
C VAL A 7 -34.04 -6.94 -73.90
N SER A 8 -34.18 -8.15 -74.50
CA SER A 8 -34.33 -9.37 -73.75
C SER A 8 -33.08 -9.73 -72.95
N LEU A 9 -31.86 -9.52 -73.49
CA LEU A 9 -30.62 -9.75 -72.81
C LEU A 9 -30.39 -8.73 -71.66
N MET A 10 -30.79 -7.47 -71.82
CA MET A 10 -30.73 -6.47 -70.74
C MET A 10 -31.69 -6.79 -69.58
N LEU A 11 -32.87 -7.32 -69.88
CA LEU A 11 -33.84 -7.69 -68.85
C LEU A 11 -33.40 -8.91 -68.05
N VAL A 12 -32.71 -9.86 -68.66
CA VAL A 12 -32.14 -11.04 -67.95
C VAL A 12 -30.94 -10.63 -67.08
N VAL A 13 -30.13 -9.67 -67.48
CA VAL A 13 -29.04 -9.16 -66.68
C VAL A 13 -29.55 -8.37 -65.46
N CYS A 14 -30.64 -7.61 -65.61
CA CYS A 14 -31.26 -6.88 -64.50
C CYS A 14 -31.93 -7.85 -63.52
N LEU A 15 -32.50 -8.97 -63.98
CA LEU A 15 -33.07 -10.00 -63.08
C LEU A 15 -32.00 -10.82 -62.36
N ALA A 16 -30.82 -11.01 -62.97
CA ALA A 16 -29.67 -11.65 -62.33
C ALA A 16 -29.00 -10.76 -61.26
N ALA A 17 -29.03 -9.43 -61.45
CA ALA A 17 -28.54 -8.48 -60.45
C ALA A 17 -29.51 -8.36 -59.24
N ALA A 18 -30.81 -8.61 -59.40
CA ALA A 18 -31.77 -8.61 -58.31
C ALA A 18 -31.75 -9.89 -57.45
N ALA A 19 -31.11 -10.96 -57.98
CA ALA A 19 -30.97 -12.26 -57.29
C ALA A 19 -29.64 -12.39 -56.51
N GLN A 20 -28.79 -11.36 -56.44
CA GLN A 20 -27.76 -11.33 -55.44
C GLN A 20 -28.42 -11.08 -54.06
N LYS A 21 -28.87 -12.18 -53.44
CA LYS A 21 -29.13 -12.22 -52.02
C LYS A 21 -27.99 -11.54 -51.33
N LYS A 22 -28.28 -10.38 -50.75
CA LYS A 22 -27.39 -9.69 -49.79
C LYS A 22 -26.94 -10.80 -48.83
N LYS A 23 -25.74 -11.27 -48.98
CA LYS A 23 -25.11 -12.11 -47.98
C LYS A 23 -24.93 -11.19 -46.80
N GLU A 24 -25.95 -11.18 -45.90
CA GLU A 24 -25.82 -10.48 -44.65
C GLU A 24 -24.58 -11.01 -43.98
N LEU A 25 -23.58 -10.14 -43.86
CA LEU A 25 -22.42 -10.40 -43.01
C LEU A 25 -23.00 -10.61 -41.61
N THR A 26 -23.22 -11.86 -41.20
CA THR A 26 -23.55 -12.19 -39.85
C THR A 26 -22.37 -11.77 -38.98
N THR A 27 -22.45 -10.58 -38.42
CA THR A 27 -21.42 -10.09 -37.50
C THR A 27 -21.53 -10.90 -36.22
N LEU A 28 -20.63 -11.86 -36.05
CA LEU A 28 -20.48 -12.58 -34.79
C LEU A 28 -20.00 -11.60 -33.74
N VAL A 29 -20.83 -11.26 -32.78
CA VAL A 29 -20.43 -10.46 -31.63
C VAL A 29 -20.08 -11.44 -30.50
N ASN A 30 -18.80 -11.47 -30.14
CA ASN A 30 -18.31 -12.26 -29.01
C ASN A 30 -18.07 -11.33 -27.82
N VAL A 31 -18.70 -11.64 -26.71
CA VAL A 31 -18.40 -10.96 -25.43
C VAL A 31 -17.59 -11.91 -24.57
N ASN A 32 -16.37 -11.48 -24.27
CA ASN A 32 -15.47 -12.22 -23.41
C ASN A 32 -15.66 -11.79 -21.96
N TYR A 33 -15.61 -12.75 -21.06
CA TYR A 33 -15.59 -12.53 -19.61
C TYR A 33 -14.61 -13.49 -18.95
N THR A 34 -14.17 -13.15 -17.74
CA THR A 34 -13.26 -13.99 -16.97
C THR A 34 -13.94 -14.45 -15.70
N LEU A 35 -13.60 -15.65 -15.24
CA LEU A 35 -13.95 -16.07 -13.91
C LEU A 35 -12.94 -15.53 -12.90
N PRO A 36 -13.36 -15.17 -11.68
CA PRO A 36 -12.46 -14.64 -10.67
C PRO A 36 -11.60 -15.72 -10.03
N LYS A 37 -10.41 -15.34 -9.59
CA LYS A 37 -9.60 -16.06 -8.61
C LYS A 37 -9.27 -15.13 -7.44
N VAL A 38 -9.06 -15.66 -6.25
CA VAL A 38 -8.64 -14.88 -5.10
C VAL A 38 -7.11 -14.82 -5.01
N ALA A 39 -6.61 -13.61 -4.93
CA ALA A 39 -5.27 -13.29 -4.46
C ALA A 39 -5.38 -12.74 -3.03
N TYR A 40 -4.47 -13.09 -2.16
CA TYR A 40 -4.41 -12.53 -0.82
C TYR A 40 -3.34 -11.47 -0.74
N GLU A 41 -3.73 -10.28 -0.30
CA GLU A 41 -2.83 -9.19 0.02
C GLU A 41 -2.43 -9.31 1.49
N VAL A 42 -1.16 -9.61 1.73
CA VAL A 42 -0.59 -9.71 3.07
C VAL A 42 0.07 -8.38 3.40
N GLU A 43 -0.60 -7.57 4.21
CA GLU A 43 -0.08 -6.30 4.71
C GLU A 43 0.67 -6.53 6.02
N VAL A 44 1.91 -6.11 6.08
CA VAL A 44 2.77 -6.19 7.27
C VAL A 44 3.09 -4.80 7.75
N ILE A 45 2.64 -4.45 8.94
CA ILE A 45 2.97 -3.20 9.62
C ILE A 45 4.17 -3.47 10.52
N LEU A 46 5.26 -2.83 10.18
CA LEU A 46 6.55 -2.91 10.85
C LEU A 46 6.79 -1.67 11.69
N GLU A 47 7.48 -1.83 12.78
CA GLU A 47 8.04 -0.76 13.58
C GLU A 47 9.55 -0.96 13.69
N CYS A 48 10.30 0.08 13.35
CA CYS A 48 11.74 0.13 13.50
C CYS A 48 12.10 1.10 14.60
N GLU A 49 12.70 0.61 15.66
CA GLU A 49 13.39 1.44 16.65
C GLU A 49 14.82 1.63 16.17
N ARG A 50 15.14 2.87 15.78
CA ARG A 50 16.47 3.26 15.32
C ARG A 50 17.12 4.15 16.36
N PHE A 51 18.31 3.78 16.78
CA PHE A 51 19.18 4.65 17.56
C PHE A 51 20.20 5.35 16.66
N VAL A 52 20.28 6.66 16.77
CA VAL A 52 21.27 7.48 16.07
C VAL A 52 22.14 8.16 17.12
N PRO A 53 23.47 7.92 17.17
CA PRO A 53 24.34 8.55 18.13
C PRO A 53 24.44 10.05 17.86
N GLY A 54 24.63 10.83 18.93
CA GLY A 54 24.80 12.27 18.83
C GLY A 54 26.16 12.64 18.22
N PRO A 55 26.24 13.74 17.45
CA PRO A 55 27.49 14.20 16.83
C PRO A 55 28.58 14.54 17.87
N TYR A 56 28.17 14.89 19.09
CA TYR A 56 29.09 15.26 20.18
C TYR A 56 29.19 14.18 21.26
N GLN A 57 28.88 12.93 20.96
CA GLN A 57 28.93 11.82 21.92
C GLN A 57 30.27 11.68 22.65
N ASN A 58 31.40 11.97 21.97
CA ASN A 58 32.76 11.89 22.54
C ASN A 58 33.02 12.94 23.61
N TYR A 59 32.24 14.00 23.68
CA TYR A 59 32.31 15.08 24.65
C TYR A 59 31.35 14.92 25.82
N ALA A 60 30.38 13.97 25.73
CA ALA A 60 29.31 13.84 26.69
C ALA A 60 29.80 13.59 28.13
N GLU A 61 30.78 12.71 28.34
CA GLU A 61 31.32 12.41 29.67
C GLU A 61 32.12 13.59 30.22
N LYS A 62 32.93 14.22 29.38
CA LYS A 62 33.79 15.34 29.81
C LYS A 62 33.00 16.60 30.14
N GLU A 63 32.00 16.94 29.32
CA GLU A 63 31.31 18.22 29.40
C GLU A 63 30.01 18.15 30.24
N LEU A 64 29.34 16.99 30.26
CA LEU A 64 28.06 16.79 30.95
C LEU A 64 28.14 15.76 32.08
N GLY A 65 29.21 14.99 32.19
CA GLY A 65 29.34 13.91 33.19
C GLY A 65 28.45 12.70 32.89
N ILE A 66 27.96 12.58 31.66
CA ILE A 66 27.00 11.53 31.27
C ILE A 66 27.64 10.64 30.20
N ARG A 67 27.51 9.31 30.36
CA ARG A 67 27.97 8.34 29.34
C ARG A 67 26.84 8.02 28.39
N PRO A 68 27.05 8.10 27.05
CA PRO A 68 26.08 7.64 26.07
C PRO A 68 25.81 6.14 26.22
N GLU A 69 24.56 5.72 26.03
CA GLU A 69 24.16 4.29 26.08
C GLU A 69 24.78 3.46 24.94
N ALA A 70 24.90 4.07 23.77
CA ALA A 70 25.47 3.46 22.59
C ALA A 70 26.24 4.49 21.76
N THR A 71 27.25 4.02 21.04
CA THR A 71 28.13 4.86 20.20
C THR A 71 27.96 4.61 18.70
N GLN A 72 27.14 3.62 18.35
CA GLN A 72 26.88 3.22 16.96
C GLN A 72 25.40 3.22 16.65
N VAL A 73 25.08 3.43 15.37
CA VAL A 73 23.70 3.30 14.87
C VAL A 73 23.24 1.86 15.07
N SER A 74 22.08 1.69 15.63
CA SER A 74 21.44 0.38 15.75
C SER A 74 19.99 0.46 15.32
N GLU A 75 19.51 -0.62 14.72
CA GLU A 75 18.12 -0.75 14.29
C GLU A 75 17.55 -2.04 14.85
N LYS A 76 16.34 -1.97 15.37
CA LYS A 76 15.58 -3.13 15.83
C LYS A 76 14.19 -3.08 15.23
N TRP A 77 13.88 -4.10 14.45
CA TRP A 77 12.60 -4.24 13.77
C TRP A 77 11.65 -5.15 14.53
N ALA A 78 10.39 -4.79 14.55
CA ALA A 78 9.31 -5.61 15.10
C ALA A 78 8.11 -5.61 14.16
N ILE A 79 7.42 -6.73 14.05
CA ILE A 79 6.12 -6.80 13.40
C ILE A 79 5.06 -6.39 14.43
N LYS A 80 4.32 -5.34 14.14
CA LYS A 80 3.21 -4.88 15.00
C LYS A 80 1.88 -5.49 14.60
N LYS A 81 1.65 -5.66 13.30
CA LYS A 81 0.40 -6.22 12.80
C LYS A 81 0.61 -6.88 11.45
N ILE A 82 -0.12 -7.95 11.20
CA ILE A 82 -0.26 -8.57 9.88
C ILE A 82 -1.75 -8.63 9.57
N ASN A 83 -2.14 -8.09 8.42
CA ASN A 83 -3.49 -8.23 7.87
C ASN A 83 -3.42 -9.09 6.62
N VAL A 84 -4.41 -9.94 6.41
CA VAL A 84 -4.53 -10.72 5.17
C VAL A 84 -5.89 -10.42 4.57
N LEU A 85 -5.90 -9.79 3.40
CA LEU A 85 -7.10 -9.30 2.73
C LEU A 85 -7.30 -10.04 1.41
N PRO A 86 -8.48 -10.59 1.14
CA PRO A 86 -8.77 -11.20 -0.15
C PRO A 86 -8.97 -10.12 -1.22
N GLN A 87 -8.33 -10.30 -2.36
CA GLN A 87 -8.56 -9.52 -3.58
C GLN A 87 -8.99 -10.47 -4.70
N TYR A 88 -10.09 -10.15 -5.36
CA TYR A 88 -10.56 -10.96 -6.48
C TYR A 88 -10.04 -10.36 -7.77
N ILE A 89 -9.29 -11.16 -8.51
CA ILE A 89 -8.64 -10.78 -9.76
C ILE A 89 -9.06 -11.70 -10.90
N PRO A 90 -8.99 -11.26 -12.16
CA PRO A 90 -9.26 -12.11 -13.31
C PRO A 90 -8.36 -13.34 -13.34
N ASP A 91 -8.97 -14.50 -13.62
CA ASP A 91 -8.24 -15.74 -13.83
C ASP A 91 -7.96 -15.94 -15.32
N GLU A 92 -6.72 -15.70 -15.73
CA GLU A 92 -6.28 -15.83 -17.13
C GLU A 92 -6.45 -17.24 -17.70
N LYS A 93 -6.55 -18.26 -16.83
CA LYS A 93 -6.78 -19.66 -17.20
C LYS A 93 -8.27 -19.96 -17.42
N ALA A 94 -9.18 -19.06 -17.03
CA ALA A 94 -10.62 -19.25 -17.06
C ALA A 94 -11.33 -18.09 -17.79
N VAL A 95 -10.95 -17.87 -19.02
CA VAL A 95 -11.54 -16.89 -19.94
C VAL A 95 -12.55 -17.58 -20.82
N TYR A 96 -13.76 -17.06 -20.88
CA TYR A 96 -14.86 -17.62 -21.67
C TYR A 96 -15.49 -16.55 -22.56
N SER A 97 -16.16 -16.99 -23.62
CA SER A 97 -16.89 -16.12 -24.51
C SER A 97 -18.34 -16.60 -24.69
N VAL A 98 -19.23 -15.64 -24.77
CA VAL A 98 -20.61 -15.88 -25.22
C VAL A 98 -20.74 -15.23 -26.58
N SER A 99 -21.13 -16.04 -27.60
CA SER A 99 -21.27 -15.61 -28.97
C SER A 99 -22.73 -15.38 -29.29
N ALA A 100 -23.03 -14.28 -29.97
CA ALA A 100 -24.33 -14.02 -30.59
C ALA A 100 -24.21 -14.08 -32.11
N ASN A 101 -25.14 -14.79 -32.73
CA ASN A 101 -25.22 -14.91 -34.19
C ASN A 101 -26.27 -13.94 -34.72
N GLY A 102 -25.87 -13.03 -35.62
CA GLY A 102 -26.79 -12.17 -36.36
C GLY A 102 -27.55 -11.13 -35.51
N ASP A 103 -28.72 -10.77 -36.01
CA ASP A 103 -29.58 -9.73 -35.39
C ASP A 103 -30.28 -10.16 -34.11
N TYR A 104 -30.16 -11.44 -33.73
CA TYR A 104 -30.82 -12.00 -32.56
C TYR A 104 -29.84 -12.37 -31.45
N TRP A 105 -29.83 -11.51 -30.42
CA TRP A 105 -29.16 -11.78 -29.17
C TRP A 105 -30.19 -12.30 -28.16
N PRO A 106 -30.21 -13.61 -27.87
CA PRO A 106 -31.29 -14.20 -27.06
C PRO A 106 -31.19 -13.85 -25.57
N VAL A 107 -30.08 -13.25 -25.15
CA VAL A 107 -29.81 -12.95 -23.74
C VAL A 107 -29.10 -11.62 -23.57
N THR A 108 -29.33 -10.95 -22.45
CA THR A 108 -28.59 -9.78 -21.99
C THR A 108 -27.51 -10.24 -20.99
N LEU A 109 -26.25 -9.88 -21.23
CA LEU A 109 -25.12 -10.18 -20.37
C LEU A 109 -24.67 -8.92 -19.63
N SER A 110 -24.50 -9.02 -18.32
CA SER A 110 -23.97 -7.96 -17.47
C SER A 110 -22.64 -8.37 -16.85
N LEU A 111 -21.64 -7.51 -16.94
CA LEU A 111 -20.30 -7.73 -16.38
C LEU A 111 -20.00 -6.67 -15.32
N SER A 112 -19.14 -7.02 -14.36
CA SER A 112 -18.55 -6.05 -13.44
C SER A 112 -17.48 -5.18 -14.14
N ALA A 113 -16.99 -4.17 -13.45
CA ALA A 113 -15.93 -3.30 -13.96
C ALA A 113 -14.62 -4.07 -14.26
N GLU A 114 -14.38 -5.16 -13.55
CA GLU A 114 -13.24 -6.06 -13.70
C GLU A 114 -13.43 -7.11 -14.81
N GLY A 115 -14.59 -7.14 -15.46
CA GLY A 115 -14.93 -8.10 -16.50
C GLY A 115 -15.46 -9.45 -15.98
N PHE A 116 -15.91 -9.52 -14.74
CA PHE A 116 -16.55 -10.71 -14.18
C PHE A 116 -18.02 -10.77 -14.55
N LEU A 117 -18.54 -11.99 -14.67
CA LEU A 117 -19.94 -12.21 -14.93
C LEU A 117 -20.80 -11.79 -13.72
N ALA A 118 -21.65 -10.77 -13.91
CA ALA A 118 -22.58 -10.28 -12.90
C ALA A 118 -23.99 -10.84 -13.09
N GLY A 119 -24.43 -11.02 -14.34
CA GLY A 119 -25.74 -11.56 -14.62
C GLY A 119 -25.95 -11.90 -16.09
N ILE A 120 -26.98 -12.71 -16.33
CA ILE A 120 -27.48 -13.03 -17.66
C ILE A 120 -29.01 -13.20 -17.60
N ALA A 121 -29.71 -12.61 -18.56
CA ALA A 121 -31.17 -12.66 -18.62
C ALA A 121 -31.68 -12.91 -20.04
N ALA A 122 -32.79 -13.59 -20.17
CA ALA A 122 -33.47 -13.79 -21.44
C ALA A 122 -34.01 -12.47 -22.02
N GLY A 123 -33.75 -12.20 -23.30
CA GLY A 123 -34.19 -11.01 -24.04
C GLY A 123 -33.49 -9.74 -23.61
N LYS A 124 -34.13 -8.58 -23.89
CA LYS A 124 -33.65 -7.26 -23.42
C LYS A 124 -33.97 -7.13 -21.95
N GLY A 125 -32.96 -7.37 -21.09
CA GLY A 125 -33.09 -7.37 -19.65
C GLY A 125 -32.69 -6.05 -19.00
N GLU A 126 -33.00 -5.91 -17.72
CA GLU A 126 -32.51 -4.84 -16.86
C GLU A 126 -31.01 -4.99 -16.60
N VAL A 127 -30.31 -3.85 -16.54
CA VAL A 127 -28.90 -3.81 -16.17
C VAL A 127 -28.76 -4.06 -14.67
N PHE A 128 -27.97 -5.05 -14.30
CA PHE A 128 -27.65 -5.31 -12.90
C PHE A 128 -26.78 -4.15 -12.35
N ASN A 129 -27.34 -3.36 -11.44
CA ASN A 129 -26.60 -2.29 -10.78
C ASN A 129 -25.83 -2.87 -9.60
N GLU A 130 -24.51 -2.99 -9.72
CA GLU A 130 -23.61 -3.20 -8.60
C GLU A 130 -23.56 -1.93 -7.73
N LYS A 131 -24.07 -2.00 -6.51
CA LYS A 131 -23.77 -0.96 -5.52
C LYS A 131 -22.29 -1.09 -5.16
N LYS A 132 -21.51 -0.11 -5.64
CA LYS A 132 -20.09 0.00 -5.38
C LYS A 132 -19.87 0.39 -3.92
N GLU A 133 -19.67 -0.59 -3.04
CA GLU A 133 -19.15 -0.38 -1.70
C GLU A 133 -17.71 -0.94 -1.62
N MET A 134 -16.77 -0.18 -2.15
CA MET A 134 -15.38 -0.32 -1.73
C MET A 134 -14.87 1.05 -1.28
N LYS A 135 -15.03 1.33 0.01
CA LYS A 135 -14.26 2.38 0.67
C LYS A 135 -12.91 1.78 1.10
N TYR A 136 -11.92 1.94 0.25
CA TYR A 136 -10.53 1.76 0.67
C TYR A 136 -10.13 3.02 1.45
N ILE A 137 -10.14 2.95 2.77
CA ILE A 137 -9.52 3.97 3.61
C ILE A 137 -8.06 3.55 3.73
N ALA A 138 -7.21 4.12 2.88
CA ALA A 138 -5.79 4.15 3.14
C ALA A 138 -5.59 5.06 4.37
N GLU A 139 -5.40 4.49 5.56
CA GLU A 139 -4.83 5.23 6.67
C GLU A 139 -3.44 5.69 6.22
N ALA A 140 -3.33 6.98 5.96
CA ALA A 140 -2.04 7.63 5.83
C ALA A 140 -1.33 7.44 7.18
N LEU A 141 -0.29 6.61 7.19
CA LEU A 141 0.67 6.58 8.29
C LEU A 141 1.30 7.97 8.29
N GLY A 142 0.96 8.78 9.31
CA GLY A 142 1.50 10.12 9.45
C GLY A 142 3.02 10.05 9.40
N ASP A 143 3.62 10.85 8.54
CA ASP A 143 5.02 11.17 8.62
C ASP A 143 5.22 11.91 9.95
N GLU A 144 5.72 11.21 10.98
CA GLU A 144 6.25 11.89 12.15
C GLU A 144 7.42 12.75 11.65
N GLU A 145 7.29 14.05 11.87
CA GLU A 145 8.31 15.06 11.53
C GLU A 145 9.67 14.59 12.05
N ARG A 146 10.52 14.16 11.14
CA ARG A 146 11.91 13.83 11.46
C ARG A 146 12.60 15.14 11.87
N ILE A 147 12.74 15.35 13.15
CA ILE A 147 13.59 16.45 13.66
C ILE A 147 15.03 16.08 13.30
N ASP A 148 15.54 16.75 12.30
CA ASP A 148 16.93 16.60 11.89
C ASP A 148 17.83 17.22 12.96
N ILE A 149 18.44 16.35 13.77
CA ILE A 149 19.36 16.76 14.85
C ILE A 149 20.49 17.64 14.30
N MET A 150 20.90 17.41 13.05
CA MET A 150 21.91 18.22 12.38
C MET A 150 21.45 19.68 12.16
N LYS A 151 20.13 19.93 11.98
CA LYS A 151 19.61 21.31 11.80
C LYS A 151 19.67 22.16 13.06
N LEU A 152 19.69 21.58 14.24
CA LEU A 152 19.86 22.32 15.49
C LEU A 152 21.24 23.01 15.59
N ASN A 153 22.19 22.55 14.79
CA ASN A 153 23.59 22.99 14.86
C ASN A 153 24.03 23.88 13.69
N THR A 154 23.16 24.16 12.70
CA THR A 154 23.54 24.89 11.47
C THR A 154 23.34 26.38 11.55
N TYR A 155 22.72 26.89 12.60
CA TYR A 155 22.55 28.31 12.78
C TYR A 155 23.83 28.92 13.43
N ASN A 156 24.55 29.74 12.65
CA ASN A 156 25.69 30.48 13.08
C ASN A 156 27.01 29.68 13.22
N GLN A 157 27.54 29.25 12.07
CA GLN A 157 28.84 28.54 12.00
C GLN A 157 30.08 29.45 12.13
N LEU A 158 29.88 30.74 12.26
CA LEU A 158 30.97 31.70 12.39
C LEU A 158 31.07 32.19 13.83
N LYS A 159 32.29 32.33 14.32
CA LYS A 159 32.59 32.99 15.58
C LYS A 159 33.42 34.25 15.33
N GLU A 160 33.19 35.25 16.13
CA GLU A 160 34.06 36.44 16.18
C GLU A 160 35.36 36.07 16.86
N VAL A 161 36.46 36.43 16.21
CA VAL A 161 37.81 36.31 16.76
C VAL A 161 38.41 37.72 16.82
N LEU A 162 38.83 38.09 18.00
CA LEU A 162 39.53 39.36 18.24
C LEU A 162 41.02 39.11 18.07
N ASP A 163 41.60 39.70 17.01
CA ASP A 163 43.05 39.70 16.85
C ASP A 163 43.64 40.89 17.58
N THR A 164 44.74 40.66 18.26
CA THR A 164 45.40 41.69 19.05
C THR A 164 46.25 42.60 18.13
N ASN A 165 45.72 43.76 17.82
CA ASN A 165 46.48 44.79 17.18
C ASN A 165 46.84 45.92 18.18
N TYR A 166 48.01 46.43 18.10
CA TYR A 166 48.44 47.52 18.94
C TYR A 166 48.93 48.70 18.07
N THR A 167 48.34 49.84 18.30
CA THR A 167 48.82 51.12 17.74
C THR A 167 49.53 51.89 18.79
N TYR A 168 50.56 52.63 18.38
CA TYR A 168 51.26 53.55 19.27
C TYR A 168 50.77 54.94 18.97
N GLN A 169 50.24 55.64 19.98
CA GLN A 169 49.77 57.02 19.89
C GLN A 169 50.50 57.87 20.93
N GLU A 170 50.82 59.06 20.54
CA GLU A 170 51.36 60.04 21.46
C GLU A 170 50.24 60.63 22.30
N VAL A 171 50.28 60.40 23.61
CA VAL A 171 49.32 60.89 24.60
C VAL A 171 50.12 61.59 25.66
N ASP A 172 49.92 62.92 25.84
CA ASP A 172 50.64 63.80 26.80
C ASP A 172 52.13 63.80 26.60
N GLY A 173 52.63 63.71 25.33
CA GLY A 173 54.05 63.74 25.02
C GLY A 173 54.79 62.43 25.20
N GLU A 174 54.08 61.35 25.54
CA GLU A 174 54.61 59.98 25.66
C GLU A 174 53.95 59.06 24.65
N MET A 175 54.70 58.14 23.97
CA MET A 175 54.21 57.13 23.09
C MET A 175 53.57 56.00 23.92
N LYS A 176 52.22 55.93 23.93
CA LYS A 176 51.51 54.91 24.62
C LYS A 176 51.01 53.83 23.63
N ARG A 177 51.14 52.58 24.03
CA ARG A 177 50.63 51.44 23.31
C ARG A 177 49.13 51.33 23.59
N ILE A 178 48.30 51.50 22.55
CA ILE A 178 46.86 51.40 22.64
C ILE A 178 46.43 50.09 21.96
N TRP A 179 45.59 49.35 22.66
CA TRP A 179 45.00 48.14 22.12
C TRP A 179 43.91 48.54 21.16
N ASP A 180 44.00 48.05 19.89
CA ASP A 180 43.02 48.28 18.81
C ASP A 180 42.64 46.91 18.23
N PRO A 181 41.53 46.26 18.72
CA PRO A 181 41.18 44.93 18.32
C PRO A 181 40.59 44.91 16.90
N ILE A 182 41.11 44.04 16.06
CA ILE A 182 40.55 43.76 14.76
C ILE A 182 39.62 42.53 14.91
N VAL A 183 38.32 42.71 14.58
CA VAL A 183 37.34 41.66 14.56
C VAL A 183 37.40 40.96 13.22
N HIS A 184 37.62 39.66 13.20
CA HIS A 184 37.39 38.83 12.03
C HIS A 184 36.54 37.61 12.37
N TYR A 185 35.92 36.99 11.34
CA TYR A 185 35.06 35.83 11.52
C TYR A 185 35.79 34.56 11.13
N ALA A 186 35.79 33.59 12.01
CA ALA A 186 36.32 32.24 11.76
C ALA A 186 35.23 31.18 11.86
N VAL A 187 35.40 30.07 11.16
CA VAL A 187 34.49 28.93 11.26
C VAL A 187 34.61 28.30 12.65
N LYS A 188 33.46 28.06 13.31
CA LYS A 188 33.41 27.36 14.60
C LYS A 188 34.00 25.98 14.48
N THR A 189 34.78 25.55 15.44
CA THR A 189 35.23 24.17 15.61
C THR A 189 34.17 23.34 16.33
N ASP A 190 34.28 22.01 16.28
CA ASP A 190 33.40 21.12 17.06
C ASP A 190 33.45 21.47 18.56
N ALA A 191 34.62 21.81 19.09
CA ALA A 191 34.77 22.23 20.49
C ALA A 191 34.00 23.51 20.80
N ASP A 192 33.94 24.47 19.86
CA ASP A 192 33.15 25.68 20.02
C ASP A 192 31.63 25.36 20.04
N ASN A 193 31.18 24.53 19.11
CA ASN A 193 29.80 24.11 19.02
C ASN A 193 29.35 23.28 20.26
N VAL A 194 30.23 22.43 20.78
CA VAL A 194 30.00 21.68 22.01
C VAL A 194 29.82 22.62 23.21
N LYS A 195 30.71 23.62 23.38
CA LYS A 195 30.58 24.58 24.47
C LYS A 195 29.28 25.38 24.39
N GLU A 196 28.90 25.80 23.19
CA GLU A 196 27.65 26.51 22.96
C GLU A 196 26.44 25.64 23.33
N ALA A 197 26.38 24.37 22.86
CA ALA A 197 25.32 23.43 23.19
C ALA A 197 25.21 23.14 24.69
N VAL A 198 26.36 23.00 25.38
CA VAL A 198 26.42 22.83 26.85
C VAL A 198 25.91 24.07 27.56
N SER A 199 26.30 25.26 27.11
CA SER A 199 25.82 26.52 27.65
C SER A 199 24.30 26.65 27.56
N GLU A 200 23.74 26.29 26.43
CA GLU A 200 22.29 26.30 26.22
C GLU A 200 21.55 25.30 27.14
N ILE A 201 22.10 24.11 27.35
CA ILE A 201 21.51 23.12 28.29
C ILE A 201 21.45 23.72 29.70
N PHE A 202 22.55 24.31 30.18
CA PHE A 202 22.60 24.93 31.51
C PHE A 202 21.70 26.17 31.59
N ARG A 203 21.62 26.98 30.52
CA ARG A 203 20.71 28.11 30.45
C ARG A 203 19.24 27.66 30.57
N ILE A 204 18.81 26.64 29.82
CA ILE A 204 17.47 26.11 29.89
C ILE A 204 17.14 25.62 31.33
N ARG A 205 18.06 24.91 31.96
CA ARG A 205 17.91 24.44 33.36
C ARG A 205 17.78 25.61 34.33
N SER A 206 18.60 26.63 34.17
CA SER A 206 18.58 27.83 35.01
C SER A 206 17.25 28.58 34.88
N GLU A 207 16.78 28.79 33.64
CA GLU A 207 15.50 29.48 33.38
C GLU A 207 14.30 28.69 33.92
N ARG A 208 14.36 27.39 33.84
CA ARG A 208 13.33 26.50 34.46
C ARG A 208 13.28 26.67 35.98
N VAL A 209 14.44 26.69 36.64
CA VAL A 209 14.52 26.89 38.10
C VAL A 209 14.02 28.29 38.49
N LYS A 210 14.41 29.33 37.74
CA LYS A 210 13.94 30.71 37.97
C LYS A 210 12.42 30.81 37.85
N LEU A 211 11.83 30.17 36.81
CA LEU A 211 10.38 30.16 36.59
C LEU A 211 9.64 29.51 37.74
N LEU A 212 10.12 28.34 38.22
CA LEU A 212 9.51 27.60 39.30
C LEU A 212 9.72 28.30 40.69
N GLY A 213 10.76 29.08 40.87
CA GLY A 213 11.06 29.84 42.07
C GLY A 213 10.47 31.26 42.14
N ALA A 214 9.77 31.69 41.11
CA ALA A 214 9.16 33.02 41.04
C ALA A 214 7.90 33.09 41.91
N GLU A 215 7.98 33.82 43.01
CA GLU A 215 6.90 33.96 43.98
C GLU A 215 5.69 34.75 43.45
N ASN A 216 5.86 35.65 42.48
CA ASN A 216 4.85 36.66 42.12
C ASN A 216 4.47 36.77 40.62
N ASN A 217 4.98 35.93 39.73
CA ASN A 217 4.67 36.01 38.28
C ASN A 217 4.71 34.63 37.60
N VAL A 218 4.23 33.59 38.25
CA VAL A 218 4.11 32.28 37.63
C VAL A 218 2.84 32.28 36.78
N PRO A 219 2.93 31.91 35.48
CA PRO A 219 1.76 31.75 34.63
C PRO A 219 0.75 30.77 35.26
N ASP A 220 -0.54 30.89 34.89
CA ASP A 220 -1.59 29.97 35.38
C ASP A 220 -1.30 28.52 34.94
N GLY A 221 -1.94 27.54 35.61
CA GLY A 221 -1.59 26.13 35.52
C GLY A 221 -1.38 25.56 34.12
N LYS A 222 -2.21 25.91 33.13
CA LYS A 222 -2.08 25.42 31.74
C LYS A 222 -0.91 26.06 31.01
N SER A 223 -0.73 27.37 31.17
CA SER A 223 0.36 28.11 30.53
C SER A 223 1.71 27.65 31.09
N LEU A 224 1.79 27.41 32.40
CA LEU A 224 2.98 26.85 33.05
C LEU A 224 3.30 25.45 32.52
N GLU A 225 2.30 24.58 32.37
CA GLU A 225 2.48 23.23 31.84
C GLU A 225 3.07 23.26 30.41
N ILE A 226 2.54 24.13 29.55
CA ILE A 226 3.04 24.30 28.18
C ILE A 226 4.50 24.76 28.17
N ILE A 227 4.84 25.76 29.01
CA ILE A 227 6.21 26.30 29.07
C ILE A 227 7.19 25.24 29.60
N LEU A 228 6.82 24.51 30.66
CA LEU A 228 7.67 23.45 31.21
C LEU A 228 7.89 22.33 30.18
N LYS A 229 6.85 21.94 29.47
CA LYS A 229 6.92 20.93 28.39
C LYS A 229 7.85 21.39 27.25
N GLU A 230 7.82 22.69 26.94
CA GLU A 230 8.71 23.25 25.92
C GLU A 230 10.17 23.27 26.39
N PHE A 231 10.44 23.63 27.65
CA PHE A 231 11.77 23.50 28.22
C PHE A 231 12.29 22.06 28.21
N ASP A 232 11.45 21.09 28.55
CA ASP A 232 11.79 19.67 28.49
C ASP A 232 12.13 19.24 27.05
N ARG A 233 11.35 19.71 26.08
CA ARG A 233 11.59 19.45 24.65
C ARG A 233 12.91 20.03 24.18
N MET A 234 13.19 21.29 24.52
CA MET A 234 14.43 21.98 24.17
C MET A 234 15.65 21.29 24.79
N GLU A 235 15.60 21.02 26.10
CA GLU A 235 16.68 20.31 26.82
C GLU A 235 16.95 18.94 26.21
N LYS A 236 15.89 18.14 25.93
CA LYS A 236 16.01 16.83 25.31
C LYS A 236 16.66 16.92 23.91
N ASN A 237 16.31 17.95 23.14
CA ASN A 237 16.90 18.17 21.82
C ASN A 237 18.39 18.48 21.90
N TYR A 238 18.81 19.38 22.80
CA TYR A 238 20.23 19.66 23.00
C TYR A 238 21.01 18.48 23.57
N LEU A 239 20.43 17.76 24.54
CA LEU A 239 21.02 16.54 25.09
C LEU A 239 21.19 15.45 24.03
N SER A 240 20.31 15.39 23.05
CA SER A 240 20.40 14.41 21.96
C SER A 240 21.65 14.59 21.08
N LEU A 241 22.25 15.78 21.05
CA LEU A 241 23.52 16.03 20.37
C LEU A 241 24.69 15.27 21.04
N PHE A 242 24.55 14.93 22.32
CA PHE A 242 25.55 14.20 23.11
C PHE A 242 25.17 12.74 23.32
N LEU A 243 23.92 12.46 23.64
CA LEU A 243 23.45 11.14 24.03
C LEU A 243 22.89 10.32 22.88
N GLY A 244 22.64 10.98 21.74
CA GLY A 244 21.93 10.37 20.62
C GLY A 244 20.41 10.41 20.80
N LYS A 245 19.71 9.90 19.80
CA LYS A 245 18.26 9.91 19.73
C LYS A 245 17.74 8.54 19.33
N ARG A 246 16.65 8.11 19.97
CA ARG A 246 15.86 6.95 19.54
C ARG A 246 14.67 7.46 18.72
N GLU A 247 14.54 6.93 17.53
CA GLU A 247 13.43 7.22 16.60
C GLU A 247 12.66 5.95 16.35
N THR A 248 11.34 6.07 16.32
CA THR A 248 10.46 4.96 15.95
C THR A 248 9.84 5.27 14.60
N VAL A 249 10.11 4.42 13.61
CA VAL A 249 9.59 4.56 12.25
C VAL A 249 8.63 3.41 11.99
N LYS A 250 7.42 3.73 11.52
CA LYS A 250 6.45 2.72 11.08
C LYS A 250 6.51 2.57 9.57
N VAL A 251 6.57 1.33 9.10
CA VAL A 251 6.66 0.99 7.68
C VAL A 251 5.60 -0.05 7.34
N LYS A 252 4.82 0.21 6.31
CA LYS A 252 3.88 -0.77 5.73
C LYS A 252 4.54 -1.48 4.55
N ARG A 253 4.48 -2.80 4.52
CA ARG A 253 4.87 -3.65 3.39
C ARG A 253 3.69 -4.50 2.96
N VAL A 254 3.52 -4.67 1.67
CA VAL A 254 2.40 -5.40 1.07
C VAL A 254 2.94 -6.48 0.15
N PHE A 255 2.43 -7.70 0.29
CA PHE A 255 2.80 -8.86 -0.52
C PHE A 255 1.55 -9.52 -1.09
N GLN A 256 1.57 -9.83 -2.36
CA GLN A 256 0.47 -10.53 -3.02
C GLN A 256 0.78 -12.03 -3.09
N CYS A 257 -0.18 -12.87 -2.68
CA CYS A 257 -0.08 -14.32 -2.70
C CYS A 257 -1.28 -14.92 -3.39
N ILE A 258 -1.06 -15.84 -4.32
CA ILE A 258 -2.09 -16.58 -5.02
C ILE A 258 -1.91 -18.06 -4.70
N PRO A 259 -2.69 -18.61 -3.76
CA PRO A 259 -2.64 -20.07 -3.49
C PRO A 259 -3.30 -20.82 -4.65
N GLU A 260 -2.56 -21.68 -5.33
CA GLU A 260 -3.04 -22.46 -6.45
C GLU A 260 -3.48 -23.88 -6.04
N LYS A 261 -2.98 -24.38 -4.91
CA LYS A 261 -3.25 -25.76 -4.44
C LYS A 261 -3.51 -25.82 -2.95
N VAL A 262 -4.32 -26.79 -2.57
CA VAL A 262 -4.56 -27.12 -1.16
C VAL A 262 -3.28 -27.69 -0.53
N ASN A 263 -2.99 -27.31 0.70
CA ASN A 263 -1.84 -27.73 1.49
C ASN A 263 -0.46 -27.30 0.96
N GLU A 264 -0.39 -26.52 -0.12
CA GLU A 264 0.87 -25.95 -0.61
C GLU A 264 1.09 -24.55 0.02
N PRO A 265 2.15 -24.38 0.84
CA PRO A 265 2.41 -23.10 1.48
C PRO A 265 3.04 -22.12 0.48
N VAL A 266 2.52 -20.90 0.44
CA VAL A 266 3.10 -19.77 -0.30
C VAL A 266 3.92 -18.93 0.66
N LEU A 267 5.14 -18.53 0.30
CA LEU A 267 6.04 -17.71 1.10
C LEU A 267 5.95 -16.23 0.67
N PRO A 268 5.14 -15.39 1.34
CA PRO A 268 5.08 -13.96 1.04
C PRO A 268 6.35 -13.20 1.42
N PHE A 269 6.89 -13.45 2.61
CA PHE A 269 8.05 -12.73 3.12
C PHE A 269 8.82 -13.49 4.18
N ARG A 270 10.02 -13.00 4.45
CA ARG A 270 10.82 -13.38 5.61
C ARG A 270 11.11 -12.16 6.47
N PHE A 271 11.28 -12.35 7.76
CA PHE A 271 11.50 -11.29 8.72
C PHE A 271 12.69 -11.60 9.65
N SER A 272 13.49 -10.57 9.94
CA SER A 272 14.48 -10.61 11.01
C SER A 272 14.41 -9.32 11.85
N GLU A 273 14.72 -9.43 13.14
CA GLU A 273 14.74 -8.26 14.03
C GLU A 273 15.83 -7.23 13.66
N GLN A 274 16.86 -7.66 12.94
CA GLN A 274 17.97 -6.79 12.54
C GLN A 274 17.70 -6.04 11.22
N ASN A 275 17.04 -6.70 10.26
CA ASN A 275 16.92 -6.19 8.90
C ASN A 275 15.44 -5.95 8.48
N GLY A 276 14.48 -6.20 9.38
CA GLY A 276 13.06 -6.11 9.05
C GLY A 276 12.63 -7.21 8.08
N VAL A 277 11.80 -6.85 7.12
CA VAL A 277 11.42 -7.75 6.03
C VAL A 277 12.57 -7.88 5.04
N THR A 278 12.94 -9.13 4.78
CA THR A 278 14.07 -9.49 3.91
C THR A 278 13.60 -10.28 2.69
N ASP A 279 14.51 -10.44 1.72
CA ASP A 279 14.28 -11.27 0.53
C ASP A 279 13.88 -12.70 0.94
N THR A 280 12.98 -13.33 0.17
CA THR A 280 12.52 -14.71 0.35
C THR A 280 13.65 -15.74 0.32
N LYS A 281 14.80 -15.39 -0.29
CA LYS A 281 16.01 -16.22 -0.36
C LYS A 281 16.84 -16.22 0.93
N ASN A 282 16.63 -15.25 1.82
CA ASN A 282 17.38 -15.16 3.08
C ASN A 282 16.92 -16.23 4.09
N VAL A 283 17.50 -17.40 4.02
CA VAL A 283 17.16 -18.56 4.90
C VAL A 283 17.43 -18.33 6.39
N ALA A 284 18.29 -17.38 6.75
CA ALA A 284 18.55 -17.04 8.16
C ALA A 284 17.39 -16.27 8.81
N ALA A 285 16.54 -15.63 8.00
CA ALA A 285 15.38 -14.89 8.49
C ALA A 285 14.17 -15.82 8.65
N GLN A 286 13.33 -15.53 9.64
CA GLN A 286 12.12 -16.27 9.95
C GLN A 286 11.13 -16.20 8.78
N ALA A 287 10.72 -17.35 8.26
CA ALA A 287 9.76 -17.44 7.16
C ALA A 287 8.31 -17.32 7.67
N TYR A 288 7.48 -16.62 6.91
CA TYR A 288 6.04 -16.56 7.08
C TYR A 288 5.36 -17.17 5.86
N PHE A 289 4.40 -18.06 6.08
CA PHE A 289 3.73 -18.79 5.02
C PHE A 289 2.22 -18.56 5.06
N LEU A 290 1.63 -18.41 3.88
CA LEU A 290 0.19 -18.45 3.71
C LEU A 290 -0.18 -19.83 3.14
N LYS A 291 -1.12 -20.53 3.76
CA LYS A 291 -1.53 -21.89 3.39
C LYS A 291 -3.05 -22.01 3.39
N ILE A 292 -3.58 -22.73 2.43
CA ILE A 292 -4.99 -23.13 2.41
C ILE A 292 -5.10 -24.60 2.79
N GLU A 293 -5.99 -24.89 3.71
CA GLU A 293 -6.31 -26.25 4.16
C GLU A 293 -7.81 -26.54 4.02
N GLU A 294 -8.17 -27.81 3.99
CA GLU A 294 -9.55 -28.29 4.09
C GLU A 294 -10.50 -27.68 3.03
N ALA A 295 -10.02 -27.56 1.78
CA ALA A 295 -10.89 -27.07 0.71
C ALA A 295 -12.00 -28.06 0.38
N VAL A 296 -13.24 -27.62 0.57
CA VAL A 296 -14.44 -28.40 0.29
C VAL A 296 -15.25 -27.68 -0.77
N VAL A 297 -15.56 -28.39 -1.87
CA VAL A 297 -16.48 -27.87 -2.88
C VAL A 297 -17.88 -28.36 -2.52
N PRO A 298 -18.89 -27.48 -2.40
CA PRO A 298 -20.28 -27.90 -2.16
C PRO A 298 -20.75 -28.86 -3.22
N ALA A 299 -21.38 -29.94 -2.80
CA ALA A 299 -21.98 -30.90 -3.73
C ALA A 299 -23.02 -30.20 -4.62
N SER A 300 -22.80 -30.20 -5.91
CA SER A 300 -23.72 -29.62 -6.88
C SER A 300 -24.21 -30.72 -7.84
N SER A 301 -25.54 -30.79 -8.08
CA SER A 301 -26.08 -31.70 -9.07
C SER A 301 -25.56 -31.33 -10.46
N PRO A 302 -25.17 -32.31 -11.29
CA PRO A 302 -24.80 -32.00 -12.66
C PRO A 302 -26.03 -31.46 -13.40
N VAL A 303 -25.88 -30.36 -14.12
CA VAL A 303 -26.91 -29.91 -15.07
C VAL A 303 -26.87 -30.85 -16.24
N SER A 304 -27.84 -31.77 -16.28
CA SER A 304 -28.00 -32.68 -17.39
C SER A 304 -28.68 -31.94 -18.54
N GLY A 305 -27.96 -31.71 -19.61
CA GLY A 305 -28.55 -31.15 -20.81
C GLY A 305 -27.57 -30.41 -21.70
N GLY A 306 -27.57 -30.73 -22.97
CA GLY A 306 -27.06 -29.90 -24.04
C GLY A 306 -25.71 -30.36 -24.57
N GLY A 307 -25.73 -30.71 -25.85
CA GLY A 307 -24.57 -30.86 -26.70
C GLY A 307 -23.72 -29.62 -26.80
N GLU A 308 -23.02 -29.37 -27.90
CA GLU A 308 -22.13 -28.25 -28.18
C GLU A 308 -22.81 -26.86 -28.25
N ALA A 309 -23.97 -26.70 -27.59
CA ALA A 309 -24.70 -25.43 -27.50
C ALA A 309 -23.91 -24.38 -26.69
N ALA A 310 -24.06 -23.12 -27.08
CA ALA A 310 -23.50 -21.99 -26.34
C ALA A 310 -23.85 -22.09 -24.86
N ALA A 311 -22.88 -21.96 -23.98
CA ALA A 311 -23.06 -22.08 -22.54
C ALA A 311 -22.37 -20.93 -21.81
N VAL A 312 -22.95 -20.56 -20.67
CA VAL A 312 -22.32 -19.64 -19.70
C VAL A 312 -21.63 -20.47 -18.64
N TYR A 313 -20.36 -20.17 -18.43
CA TYR A 313 -19.54 -20.84 -17.43
C TYR A 313 -19.52 -20.02 -16.14
N TYR A 314 -19.61 -20.70 -15.01
CA TYR A 314 -19.57 -20.09 -13.69
C TYR A 314 -18.81 -21.00 -12.72
N ARG A 315 -18.39 -20.45 -11.57
CA ARG A 315 -17.70 -21.25 -10.53
C ARG A 315 -18.65 -21.69 -9.41
N VAL A 316 -18.41 -22.86 -8.89
CA VAL A 316 -18.85 -23.29 -7.56
C VAL A 316 -17.60 -23.20 -6.69
N PRO A 317 -17.42 -22.10 -5.92
CA PRO A 317 -16.18 -21.87 -5.18
C PRO A 317 -15.99 -22.90 -4.08
N ALA A 318 -14.75 -23.23 -3.75
CA ALA A 318 -14.45 -24.01 -2.57
C ALA A 318 -14.51 -23.13 -1.32
N THR A 319 -15.01 -23.69 -0.22
CA THR A 319 -14.81 -23.16 1.13
C THR A 319 -13.59 -23.83 1.74
N ALA A 320 -12.72 -23.06 2.35
CA ALA A 320 -11.45 -23.56 2.85
C ALA A 320 -11.04 -22.82 4.13
N THR A 321 -10.03 -23.32 4.81
CA THR A 321 -9.40 -22.64 5.94
C THR A 321 -8.08 -22.00 5.46
N LEU A 322 -8.00 -20.69 5.58
CA LEU A 322 -6.77 -19.92 5.30
C LEU A 322 -5.97 -19.77 6.58
N LYS A 323 -4.71 -20.17 6.55
CA LYS A 323 -3.78 -20.10 7.67
C LYS A 323 -2.57 -19.26 7.35
N LEU A 324 -2.18 -18.40 8.30
CA LEU A 324 -0.90 -17.72 8.31
C LEU A 324 0.02 -18.39 9.33
N LEU A 325 1.17 -18.82 8.89
CA LEU A 325 2.14 -19.57 9.70
C LEU A 325 3.44 -18.77 9.85
N LYS A 326 4.02 -18.77 11.04
CA LYS A 326 5.39 -18.35 11.33
C LYS A 326 6.26 -19.60 11.46
N GLY A 327 6.96 -19.97 10.40
CA GLY A 327 7.60 -21.28 10.33
C GLY A 327 6.57 -22.41 10.37
N LYS A 328 6.47 -23.09 11.52
CA LYS A 328 5.48 -24.16 11.77
C LYS A 328 4.36 -23.72 12.70
N GLU A 329 4.48 -22.57 13.34
CA GLU A 329 3.51 -22.03 14.29
C GLU A 329 2.37 -21.33 13.56
N GLU A 330 1.11 -21.68 13.89
CA GLU A 330 -0.08 -21.00 13.37
C GLU A 330 -0.28 -19.68 14.13
N ILE A 331 -0.28 -18.56 13.37
CA ILE A 331 -0.53 -17.23 13.94
C ILE A 331 -1.99 -16.84 13.78
N MET A 332 -2.60 -17.21 12.64
CA MET A 332 -3.94 -16.81 12.24
C MET A 332 -4.59 -17.90 11.42
N SER A 333 -5.90 -18.12 11.67
CA SER A 333 -6.70 -19.07 10.93
C SER A 333 -8.13 -18.54 10.79
N TYR A 334 -8.70 -18.57 9.58
CA TYR A 334 -10.07 -18.15 9.35
C TYR A 334 -10.65 -18.79 8.07
N PRO A 335 -12.00 -18.92 8.00
CA PRO A 335 -12.65 -19.46 6.82
C PRO A 335 -12.48 -18.52 5.62
N ALA A 336 -12.26 -19.10 4.45
CA ALA A 336 -12.07 -18.36 3.21
C ALA A 336 -12.85 -19.00 2.07
N ILE A 337 -13.31 -18.18 1.14
CA ILE A 337 -13.89 -18.62 -0.13
C ILE A 337 -12.81 -18.53 -1.20
N VAL A 338 -12.51 -19.65 -1.84
CA VAL A 338 -11.41 -19.78 -2.81
C VAL A 338 -11.96 -20.23 -4.17
N PRO A 339 -12.30 -19.29 -5.06
CA PRO A 339 -12.92 -19.62 -6.33
C PRO A 339 -12.11 -20.58 -7.21
N GLN A 340 -10.78 -20.36 -7.30
CA GLN A 340 -9.89 -21.16 -8.16
C GLN A 340 -9.71 -22.62 -7.69
N LEU A 341 -10.04 -22.94 -6.45
CA LEU A 341 -10.03 -24.32 -5.94
C LEU A 341 -11.40 -25.00 -6.05
N GLY A 342 -12.39 -24.30 -6.58
CA GLY A 342 -13.72 -24.82 -6.83
C GLY A 342 -13.85 -25.49 -8.19
N GLU A 343 -15.10 -25.85 -8.54
CA GLU A 343 -15.46 -26.44 -9.82
C GLU A 343 -16.00 -25.39 -10.79
N ILE A 344 -15.73 -25.57 -12.09
CA ILE A 344 -16.35 -24.80 -13.16
C ILE A 344 -17.56 -25.58 -13.67
N LYS A 345 -18.71 -24.91 -13.65
CA LYS A 345 -19.97 -25.44 -14.18
C LYS A 345 -20.40 -24.62 -15.39
N LYS A 346 -21.25 -25.22 -16.22
CA LYS A 346 -21.85 -24.57 -17.38
C LYS A 346 -23.37 -24.53 -17.27
N PHE A 347 -23.96 -23.44 -17.75
CA PHE A 347 -25.43 -23.30 -17.89
C PHE A 347 -25.73 -23.04 -19.37
N PRO A 348 -26.58 -23.88 -20.04
CA PRO A 348 -26.89 -23.73 -21.46
C PRO A 348 -27.65 -22.42 -21.72
N VAL A 349 -27.20 -21.63 -22.71
CA VAL A 349 -27.88 -20.37 -23.10
C VAL A 349 -29.29 -20.63 -23.64
N ASP A 350 -29.50 -21.74 -24.32
CA ASP A 350 -30.79 -22.11 -24.85
C ASP A 350 -31.87 -22.31 -23.75
N VAL A 351 -31.46 -22.87 -22.62
CA VAL A 351 -32.36 -23.04 -21.46
C VAL A 351 -32.69 -21.67 -20.84
N ILE A 352 -31.72 -20.76 -20.78
CA ILE A 352 -31.94 -19.37 -20.29
C ILE A 352 -32.99 -18.71 -21.19
N SER A 353 -32.78 -18.77 -22.48
CA SER A 353 -33.64 -18.13 -23.47
C SER A 353 -35.05 -18.73 -23.53
N SER A 354 -35.16 -20.05 -23.64
CA SER A 354 -36.44 -20.75 -23.81
C SER A 354 -37.33 -20.69 -22.56
N GLU A 355 -36.73 -20.79 -21.39
CA GLU A 355 -37.44 -20.72 -20.11
C GLU A 355 -37.66 -19.31 -19.58
N GLY A 356 -37.15 -18.29 -20.25
CA GLY A 356 -37.21 -16.90 -19.81
C GLY A 356 -36.52 -16.67 -18.47
N LEU A 357 -35.36 -17.28 -18.28
CA LEU A 357 -34.63 -17.21 -17.00
C LEU A 357 -33.78 -15.96 -16.88
N MET A 358 -33.60 -15.52 -15.63
CA MET A 358 -32.65 -14.49 -15.20
C MET A 358 -31.75 -15.11 -14.14
N LEU A 359 -30.45 -15.09 -14.41
CA LEU A 359 -29.42 -15.58 -13.48
C LEU A 359 -28.59 -14.40 -13.02
N GLU A 360 -28.44 -14.29 -11.72
CA GLU A 360 -27.50 -13.34 -11.06
C GLU A 360 -26.32 -14.12 -10.49
N PHE A 361 -25.14 -13.53 -10.55
CA PHE A 361 -23.91 -14.11 -10.00
C PHE A 361 -23.31 -13.19 -8.95
N TYR A 362 -22.50 -13.76 -8.07
CA TYR A 362 -21.57 -13.01 -7.23
C TYR A 362 -20.29 -12.79 -8.04
N PRO A 363 -20.03 -11.58 -8.58
CA PRO A 363 -18.93 -11.38 -9.51
C PRO A 363 -17.57 -11.76 -8.90
N GLN A 364 -17.37 -11.41 -7.61
CA GLN A 364 -16.13 -11.71 -6.89
C GLN A 364 -15.85 -13.19 -6.68
N PHE A 365 -16.88 -14.04 -6.67
CA PHE A 365 -16.71 -15.49 -6.50
C PHE A 365 -16.94 -16.26 -7.81
N GLY A 366 -17.56 -15.61 -8.79
CA GLY A 366 -18.00 -16.26 -10.01
C GLY A 366 -19.14 -17.27 -9.80
N SER A 367 -19.78 -17.26 -8.64
CA SER A 367 -20.81 -18.23 -8.26
C SER A 367 -22.23 -17.72 -8.52
N LEU A 368 -23.13 -18.65 -8.77
CA LEU A 368 -24.53 -18.34 -8.96
C LEU A 368 -25.15 -17.82 -7.66
N LYS A 369 -25.79 -16.64 -7.74
CA LYS A 369 -26.49 -15.99 -6.63
C LYS A 369 -27.97 -16.33 -6.62
N SER A 370 -28.64 -16.18 -7.75
CA SER A 370 -30.06 -16.45 -7.87
C SER A 370 -30.47 -16.86 -9.28
N ILE A 371 -31.55 -17.62 -9.37
CA ILE A 371 -32.24 -17.94 -10.62
C ILE A 371 -33.68 -17.47 -10.45
N ARG A 372 -34.18 -16.68 -11.39
CA ARG A 372 -35.56 -16.20 -11.43
C ARG A 372 -36.14 -16.45 -12.81
N LYS A 373 -37.44 -16.74 -12.87
CA LYS A 373 -38.20 -16.78 -14.11
C LYS A 373 -38.79 -15.37 -14.31
N LYS A 374 -38.69 -14.86 -15.55
CA LYS A 374 -39.20 -13.52 -15.92
C LYS A 374 -40.73 -13.53 -16.05
#